data_25c3a2b3714244c4b6bbeec49ae31cc1
#
_entry.id   25c3a2b3714244c4b6bbeec49ae31cc1
#
_cell.length_a   1.000
_cell.length_b   1.000
_cell.length_c   1.000
_cell.angle_alpha   90.00
_cell.angle_beta   90.00
_cell.angle_gamma   90.00
#
_symmetry.space_group_name_H-M   'P 1'
#
loop_
_entity.id
_entity.type
_entity.pdbx_description
1 polymer ?
#
loop_
_entity_poly.entity_id
_entity_poly.type
_entity_poly.pdbx_seq_one_letter_code
_entity_poly.pdbx_strand_id
1 'polypeptide(L)'
;ITKGKIINDNFISTTKNYLTNKYRKDGFYNTKVTVERKLHDDKKTADLLISIDKGSKVRISKINFEGNSQLTDAKLRKAMKKTKQKSPLNPMRIFSPSKFIENEYKTDLTNIIDAYKEKGYRDARIIEQKATYNPKKNNVAININLEEGQKYYIGDIRFIGNSEYSDQY
;
A
#
# COMPACT_ATOMS: atom_id res chain seq x y z
N ILE A 1 -7.79 -12.71 21.33
CA ILE A 1 -7.99 -12.62 22.81
C ILE A 1 -8.83 -13.80 23.23
N THR A 2 -8.33 -14.64 24.10
CA THR A 2 -9.06 -15.82 24.64
C THR A 2 -9.35 -15.64 26.13
N LYS A 3 -10.46 -16.20 26.61
CA LYS A 3 -10.78 -16.22 28.06
C LYS A 3 -9.65 -16.87 28.84
N GLY A 4 -9.41 -16.42 30.08
CA GLY A 4 -8.41 -16.98 31.00
C GLY A 4 -6.99 -16.40 30.85
N LYS A 5 -6.75 -15.40 29.98
CA LYS A 5 -5.46 -14.70 29.93
C LYS A 5 -5.33 -13.68 31.06
N ILE A 6 -4.11 -13.55 31.57
CA ILE A 6 -3.76 -12.52 32.56
C ILE A 6 -3.81 -11.15 31.86
N ILE A 7 -4.58 -10.23 32.45
CA ILE A 7 -4.71 -8.85 31.98
C ILE A 7 -3.77 -7.99 32.82
N ASN A 8 -2.72 -7.50 32.18
CA ASN A 8 -1.82 -6.50 32.74
C ASN A 8 -1.76 -5.28 31.76
N ASP A 9 -1.12 -4.21 32.20
CA ASP A 9 -1.03 -2.98 31.41
C ASP A 9 -0.29 -3.18 30.06
N ASN A 10 0.68 -4.10 30.02
CA ASN A 10 1.36 -4.46 28.79
C ASN A 10 0.40 -5.15 27.81
N PHE A 11 -0.46 -6.06 28.29
CA PHE A 11 -1.48 -6.69 27.45
C PHE A 11 -2.45 -5.66 26.86
N ILE A 12 -2.90 -4.68 27.68
CA ILE A 12 -3.77 -3.59 27.22
C ILE A 12 -3.09 -2.76 26.17
N SER A 13 -1.85 -2.31 26.41
CA SER A 13 -1.06 -1.50 25.47
C SER A 13 -0.80 -2.25 24.15
N THR A 14 -0.43 -3.52 24.22
CA THR A 14 -0.19 -4.38 23.06
C THR A 14 -1.46 -4.56 22.25
N THR A 15 -2.60 -4.80 22.88
CA THR A 15 -3.90 -4.93 22.23
C THR A 15 -4.29 -3.64 21.52
N LYS A 16 -4.15 -2.50 22.17
CA LYS A 16 -4.41 -1.17 21.60
C LYS A 16 -3.53 -0.92 20.36
N ASN A 17 -2.23 -1.15 20.48
CA ASN A 17 -1.28 -0.96 19.40
C ASN A 17 -1.57 -1.89 18.21
N TYR A 18 -1.86 -3.16 18.46
CA TYR A 18 -2.23 -4.13 17.42
C TYR A 18 -3.47 -3.68 16.65
N LEU A 19 -4.53 -3.29 17.34
CA LEU A 19 -5.77 -2.84 16.71
C LEU A 19 -5.55 -1.54 15.91
N THR A 20 -4.87 -0.56 16.49
CA THR A 20 -4.53 0.70 15.82
C THR A 20 -3.74 0.45 14.54
N ASN A 21 -2.71 -0.41 14.59
CA ASN A 21 -1.91 -0.74 13.42
C ASN A 21 -2.70 -1.51 12.35
N LYS A 22 -3.59 -2.42 12.76
CA LYS A 22 -4.48 -3.14 11.85
C LYS A 22 -5.36 -2.17 11.05
N TYR A 23 -6.05 -1.26 11.74
CA TYR A 23 -6.90 -0.27 11.08
C TYR A 23 -6.10 0.72 10.22
N ARG A 24 -4.89 1.07 10.65
CA ARG A 24 -3.99 1.92 9.84
C ARG A 24 -3.63 1.27 8.51
N LYS A 25 -3.32 -0.02 8.48
CA LYS A 25 -3.06 -0.78 7.24
C LYS A 25 -4.26 -0.78 6.30
N ASP A 26 -5.48 -0.76 6.87
CA ASP A 26 -6.73 -0.66 6.13
C ASP A 26 -7.09 0.78 5.71
N GLY A 27 -6.20 1.75 5.97
CA GLY A 27 -6.33 3.15 5.58
C GLY A 27 -7.02 4.05 6.62
N PHE A 28 -7.27 3.59 7.83
CA PHE A 28 -7.87 4.39 8.89
C PHE A 28 -6.79 4.94 9.84
N TYR A 29 -6.19 6.05 9.46
CA TYR A 29 -5.05 6.63 10.19
C TYR A 29 -5.45 7.38 11.47
N ASN A 30 -6.72 7.80 11.57
CA ASN A 30 -7.28 8.52 12.72
C ASN A 30 -8.05 7.61 13.68
N THR A 31 -7.88 6.28 13.57
CA THR A 31 -8.55 5.35 14.47
C THR A 31 -8.15 5.61 15.92
N LYS A 32 -9.15 5.76 16.78
CA LYS A 32 -8.99 5.81 18.22
C LYS A 32 -9.42 4.48 18.82
N VAL A 33 -8.52 3.83 19.54
CA VAL A 33 -8.80 2.58 20.25
C VAL A 33 -8.65 2.85 21.74
N THR A 34 -9.72 2.63 22.50
CA THR A 34 -9.72 2.68 23.96
C THR A 34 -9.92 1.26 24.48
N VAL A 35 -9.11 0.87 25.44
CA VAL A 35 -9.21 -0.43 26.12
C VAL A 35 -9.32 -0.16 27.60
N GLU A 36 -10.48 -0.46 28.16
CA GLU A 36 -10.77 -0.27 29.59
C GLU A 36 -10.91 -1.63 30.27
N ARG A 37 -10.38 -1.72 31.48
CA ARG A 37 -10.49 -2.88 32.33
C ARG A 37 -11.53 -2.63 33.41
N LYS A 38 -12.58 -3.44 33.47
CA LYS A 38 -13.59 -3.44 34.51
C LYS A 38 -13.40 -4.67 35.37
N LEU A 39 -12.92 -4.47 36.60
CA LEU A 39 -12.77 -5.55 37.59
C LEU A 39 -14.13 -6.02 38.06
N HIS A 40 -14.27 -7.33 38.25
CA HIS A 40 -15.41 -7.92 38.93
C HIS A 40 -15.25 -7.83 40.47
N ASP A 41 -16.31 -8.07 41.19
CA ASP A 41 -16.35 -7.97 42.67
C ASP A 41 -15.37 -8.93 43.35
N ASP A 42 -15.06 -10.07 42.72
CA ASP A 42 -14.06 -11.04 43.17
C ASP A 42 -12.61 -10.53 43.10
N LYS A 43 -12.38 -9.38 42.42
CA LYS A 43 -11.08 -8.76 42.10
C LYS A 43 -10.05 -9.69 41.42
N LYS A 44 -10.48 -10.90 41.03
CA LYS A 44 -9.64 -11.89 40.32
C LYS A 44 -9.90 -11.95 38.83
N THR A 45 -11.11 -11.56 38.44
CA THR A 45 -11.52 -11.52 37.03
C THR A 45 -11.85 -10.10 36.58
N ALA A 46 -11.69 -9.84 35.29
CA ALA A 46 -12.00 -8.54 34.71
C ALA A 46 -12.55 -8.68 33.29
N ASP A 47 -13.46 -7.80 32.93
CA ASP A 47 -13.86 -7.59 31.55
C ASP A 47 -12.98 -6.56 30.87
N LEU A 48 -12.71 -6.78 29.60
CA LEU A 48 -12.09 -5.77 28.73
C LEU A 48 -13.15 -5.16 27.83
N LEU A 49 -13.40 -3.88 28.02
CA LEU A 49 -14.22 -3.07 27.11
C LEU A 49 -13.30 -2.44 26.06
N ILE A 50 -13.47 -2.83 24.81
CA ILE A 50 -12.69 -2.31 23.68
C ILE A 50 -13.61 -1.44 22.85
N SER A 51 -13.37 -0.12 22.86
CA SER A 51 -14.10 0.86 22.06
C SER A 51 -13.24 1.30 20.89
N ILE A 52 -13.80 1.28 19.68
CA ILE A 52 -13.07 1.60 18.45
C ILE A 52 -13.84 2.65 17.66
N ASP A 53 -13.27 3.85 17.58
CA ASP A 53 -13.69 4.87 16.62
C ASP A 53 -12.74 4.82 15.41
N LYS A 54 -13.23 4.29 14.30
CA LYS A 54 -12.42 4.12 13.07
C LYS A 54 -12.07 5.44 12.40
N GLY A 55 -12.91 6.46 12.56
CA GLY A 55 -12.80 7.68 11.77
C GLY A 55 -13.03 7.44 10.27
N SER A 56 -12.44 8.26 9.43
CA SER A 56 -12.53 8.16 7.98
C SER A 56 -11.23 7.64 7.35
N LYS A 57 -11.36 6.93 6.21
CA LYS A 57 -10.18 6.49 5.45
C LYS A 57 -9.38 7.68 4.93
N VAL A 58 -8.08 7.58 5.05
CA VAL A 58 -7.14 8.58 4.52
C VAL A 58 -7.18 8.59 2.98
N ARG A 59 -7.08 9.78 2.39
CA ARG A 59 -7.11 9.98 0.94
C ARG A 59 -5.72 10.29 0.39
N ILE A 60 -5.46 9.91 -0.85
CA ILE A 60 -4.22 10.24 -1.55
C ILE A 60 -4.37 11.62 -2.17
N SER A 61 -3.55 12.57 -1.72
CA SER A 61 -3.52 13.94 -2.25
C SER A 61 -2.70 14.05 -3.51
N LYS A 62 -1.53 13.41 -3.56
CA LYS A 62 -0.59 13.49 -4.68
C LYS A 62 0.29 12.24 -4.73
N ILE A 63 0.66 11.85 -5.95
CA ILE A 63 1.68 10.84 -6.22
C ILE A 63 2.72 11.49 -7.13
N ASN A 64 3.96 11.60 -6.65
CA ASN A 64 5.10 12.11 -7.37
C ASN A 64 6.04 10.95 -7.72
N PHE A 65 6.65 11.05 -8.90
CA PHE A 65 7.70 10.15 -9.34
C PHE A 65 8.96 10.95 -9.62
N GLU A 66 10.11 10.35 -9.33
CA GLU A 66 11.44 10.87 -9.61
C GLU A 66 12.28 9.76 -10.24
N GLY A 67 13.22 10.12 -11.13
CA GLY A 67 14.08 9.17 -11.82
C GLY A 67 13.44 8.46 -13.03
N ASN A 68 12.19 8.80 -13.39
CA ASN A 68 11.43 8.20 -14.49
C ASN A 68 11.57 9.02 -15.78
N SER A 69 12.65 8.82 -16.53
CA SER A 69 12.89 9.48 -17.81
C SER A 69 12.22 8.78 -19.00
N GLN A 70 12.09 7.47 -18.96
CA GLN A 70 11.58 6.62 -20.04
C GLN A 70 10.07 6.39 -19.98
N LEU A 71 9.51 6.30 -18.79
CA LEU A 71 8.08 6.22 -18.59
C LEU A 71 7.56 7.51 -17.95
N THR A 72 6.56 8.13 -18.59
CA THR A 72 5.93 9.33 -18.05
C THR A 72 5.16 9.04 -16.76
N ASP A 73 5.03 10.03 -15.90
CA ASP A 73 4.17 9.99 -14.70
C ASP A 73 2.76 9.45 -14.98
N ALA A 74 2.19 9.82 -16.13
CA ALA A 74 0.85 9.36 -16.53
C ALA A 74 0.81 7.85 -16.75
N LYS A 75 1.85 7.27 -17.37
CA LYS A 75 1.97 5.82 -17.58
C LYS A 75 2.16 5.11 -16.23
N LEU A 76 3.02 5.65 -15.35
CA LEU A 76 3.24 5.08 -14.02
C LEU A 76 1.97 5.13 -13.15
N ARG A 77 1.26 6.28 -13.14
CA ARG A 77 -0.05 6.38 -12.47
C ARG A 77 -1.10 5.43 -13.06
N LYS A 78 -1.02 5.11 -14.36
CA LYS A 78 -1.91 4.13 -15.00
C LYS A 78 -1.58 2.71 -14.54
N ALA A 79 -0.29 2.36 -14.38
CA ALA A 79 0.16 1.08 -13.86
C ALA A 79 -0.32 0.83 -12.42
N MET A 80 -0.37 1.88 -11.59
CA MET A 80 -0.97 1.81 -10.25
C MET A 80 -2.49 1.64 -10.35
N LYS A 81 -2.98 0.40 -10.25
CA LYS A 81 -4.40 0.06 -10.49
C LYS A 81 -5.31 0.44 -9.33
N LYS A 82 -4.84 0.34 -8.09
CA LYS A 82 -5.61 0.51 -6.86
C LYS A 82 -5.34 1.86 -6.17
N THR A 83 -4.10 2.32 -6.19
CA THR A 83 -3.65 3.54 -5.55
C THR A 83 -3.83 4.72 -6.49
N LYS A 84 -4.91 5.49 -6.32
CA LYS A 84 -5.25 6.62 -7.20
C LYS A 84 -5.26 7.93 -6.43
N GLN A 85 -4.62 8.96 -6.97
CA GLN A 85 -4.76 10.31 -6.43
C GLN A 85 -6.11 10.92 -6.82
N LYS A 86 -6.61 11.84 -5.99
CA LYS A 86 -7.79 12.65 -6.31
C LYS A 86 -7.48 13.52 -7.53
N SER A 87 -8.31 13.46 -8.57
CA SER A 87 -8.17 14.33 -9.74
C SER A 87 -9.15 15.50 -9.64
N PRO A 88 -8.67 16.75 -9.58
CA PRO A 88 -9.56 17.91 -9.54
C PRO A 88 -10.27 18.20 -10.87
N LEU A 89 -9.73 17.68 -11.99
CA LEU A 89 -10.20 17.99 -13.35
C LEU A 89 -11.25 17.01 -13.90
N ASN A 90 -11.58 15.93 -13.20
CA ASN A 90 -12.56 14.96 -13.68
C ASN A 90 -13.71 14.80 -12.68
N PRO A 91 -14.87 15.45 -12.92
CA PRO A 91 -16.01 15.39 -12.01
C PRO A 91 -16.57 13.97 -11.84
N MET A 92 -16.43 13.09 -12.83
CA MET A 92 -16.84 11.67 -12.70
C MET A 92 -15.92 10.89 -11.76
N ARG A 93 -14.69 11.38 -11.47
CA ARG A 93 -13.77 10.79 -10.48
C ARG A 93 -13.97 11.32 -9.05
N ILE A 94 -14.95 12.18 -8.81
CA ILE A 94 -15.33 12.58 -7.45
C ILE A 94 -15.73 11.35 -6.62
N PHE A 95 -16.32 10.34 -7.27
CA PHE A 95 -16.70 9.07 -6.67
C PHE A 95 -15.58 8.01 -6.70
N SER A 96 -14.43 8.28 -7.34
CA SER A 96 -13.32 7.34 -7.36
C SER A 96 -12.62 7.30 -6.00
N PRO A 97 -12.49 6.13 -5.37
CA PRO A 97 -11.88 6.02 -4.06
C PRO A 97 -10.37 6.28 -4.15
N SER A 98 -9.95 7.51 -3.86
CA SER A 98 -8.55 7.86 -3.68
C SER A 98 -8.06 7.45 -2.27
N LYS A 99 -8.48 6.28 -1.79
CA LYS A 99 -8.15 5.77 -0.46
C LYS A 99 -6.75 5.19 -0.47
N PHE A 100 -5.98 5.44 0.60
CA PHE A 100 -4.68 4.82 0.78
C PHE A 100 -4.83 3.55 1.62
N ILE A 101 -4.56 2.39 1.01
CA ILE A 101 -4.55 1.07 1.66
C ILE A 101 -3.17 0.47 1.42
N GLU A 102 -2.45 0.17 2.51
CA GLU A 102 -1.03 -0.20 2.44
C GLU A 102 -0.74 -1.42 1.56
N ASN A 103 -1.56 -2.46 1.65
CA ASN A 103 -1.37 -3.66 0.83
C ASN A 103 -1.64 -3.41 -0.65
N GLU A 104 -2.65 -2.61 -0.98
CA GLU A 104 -2.94 -2.20 -2.35
C GLU A 104 -1.79 -1.37 -2.93
N TYR A 105 -1.23 -0.47 -2.12
CA TYR A 105 -0.07 0.33 -2.50
C TYR A 105 1.16 -0.54 -2.78
N LYS A 106 1.45 -1.53 -1.95
CA LYS A 106 2.56 -2.48 -2.19
C LYS A 106 2.40 -3.24 -3.51
N THR A 107 1.19 -3.70 -3.82
CA THR A 107 0.89 -4.33 -5.11
C THR A 107 1.11 -3.36 -6.28
N ASP A 108 0.72 -2.11 -6.13
CA ASP A 108 0.90 -1.10 -7.17
C ASP A 108 2.37 -0.71 -7.40
N LEU A 109 3.23 -0.78 -6.37
CA LEU A 109 4.67 -0.65 -6.53
C LEU A 109 5.25 -1.77 -7.42
N THR A 110 4.78 -3.00 -7.26
CA THR A 110 5.15 -4.13 -8.15
C THR A 110 4.66 -3.86 -9.58
N ASN A 111 3.42 -3.40 -9.76
CA ASN A 111 2.88 -3.08 -11.08
C ASN A 111 3.68 -1.99 -11.82
N ILE A 112 4.28 -1.04 -11.09
CA ILE A 112 5.19 -0.03 -11.67
C ILE A 112 6.42 -0.72 -12.27
N ILE A 113 7.06 -1.62 -11.51
CA ILE A 113 8.25 -2.32 -11.99
C ILE A 113 7.92 -3.25 -13.17
N ASP A 114 6.77 -3.92 -13.12
CA ASP A 114 6.31 -4.75 -14.23
C ASP A 114 6.09 -3.92 -15.50
N ALA A 115 5.54 -2.70 -15.39
CA ALA A 115 5.39 -1.80 -16.53
C ALA A 115 6.74 -1.38 -17.17
N TYR A 116 7.82 -1.29 -16.39
CA TYR A 116 9.17 -1.10 -16.91
C TYR A 116 9.71 -2.35 -17.60
N LYS A 117 9.53 -3.53 -16.97
CA LYS A 117 9.96 -4.82 -17.54
C LYS A 117 9.29 -5.10 -18.88
N GLU A 118 7.98 -4.81 -19.01
CA GLU A 118 7.23 -4.90 -20.28
C GLU A 118 7.82 -4.02 -21.39
N LYS A 119 8.56 -2.97 -21.03
CA LYS A 119 9.26 -2.08 -21.99
C LYS A 119 10.73 -2.43 -22.22
N GLY A 120 11.19 -3.55 -21.62
CA GLY A 120 12.57 -4.03 -21.74
C GLY A 120 13.53 -3.48 -20.67
N TYR A 121 13.06 -2.70 -19.70
CA TYR A 121 13.88 -2.21 -18.58
C TYR A 121 13.89 -3.22 -17.44
N ARG A 122 14.64 -4.28 -17.64
CA ARG A 122 14.68 -5.45 -16.75
C ARG A 122 15.16 -5.12 -15.34
N ASP A 123 16.11 -4.20 -15.23
CA ASP A 123 16.80 -3.84 -13.97
C ASP A 123 16.13 -2.65 -13.25
N ALA A 124 14.96 -2.22 -13.75
CA ALA A 124 14.20 -1.15 -13.11
C ALA A 124 13.86 -1.51 -11.66
N ARG A 125 14.08 -0.55 -10.76
CA ARG A 125 13.84 -0.72 -9.32
C ARG A 125 13.36 0.57 -8.66
N ILE A 126 12.67 0.42 -7.54
CA ILE A 126 12.33 1.53 -6.65
C ILE A 126 13.49 1.69 -5.65
N ILE A 127 14.15 2.85 -5.66
CA ILE A 127 15.24 3.18 -4.75
C ILE A 127 14.68 3.59 -3.39
N GLU A 128 13.66 4.45 -3.43
CA GLU A 128 13.00 4.97 -2.23
C GLU A 128 11.51 5.16 -2.49
N GLN A 129 10.72 4.91 -1.48
CA GLN A 129 9.30 5.25 -1.49
C GLN A 129 8.90 5.80 -0.12
N LYS A 130 8.16 6.90 -0.12
CA LYS A 130 7.73 7.58 1.09
C LYS A 130 6.27 8.00 1.00
N ALA A 131 5.47 7.54 1.96
CA ALA A 131 4.10 7.96 2.14
C ALA A 131 3.99 8.88 3.38
N THR A 132 3.77 10.17 3.16
CA THR A 132 3.72 11.18 4.22
C THR A 132 2.28 11.52 4.55
N TYR A 133 1.85 11.22 5.78
CA TYR A 133 0.51 11.50 6.28
C TYR A 133 0.39 12.92 6.83
N ASN A 134 -0.66 13.63 6.42
CA ASN A 134 -1.05 14.92 6.96
C ASN A 134 -2.32 14.76 7.83
N PRO A 135 -2.21 14.85 9.16
CA PRO A 135 -3.35 14.65 10.06
C PRO A 135 -4.41 15.76 9.96
N LYS A 136 -4.02 17.01 9.66
CA LYS A 136 -4.95 18.14 9.52
C LYS A 136 -5.89 17.97 8.33
N LYS A 137 -5.39 17.41 7.21
CA LYS A 137 -6.15 17.20 5.97
C LYS A 137 -6.64 15.79 5.80
N ASN A 138 -6.28 14.87 6.70
CA ASN A 138 -6.51 13.43 6.60
C ASN A 138 -6.15 12.88 5.21
N ASN A 139 -4.97 13.19 4.73
CA ASN A 139 -4.47 12.73 3.44
C ASN A 139 -3.00 12.29 3.48
N VAL A 140 -2.59 11.57 2.43
CA VAL A 140 -1.23 11.08 2.22
C VAL A 140 -0.71 11.64 0.91
N ALA A 141 0.52 12.16 0.93
CA ALA A 141 1.33 12.42 -0.25
C ALA A 141 2.35 11.28 -0.42
N ILE A 142 2.50 10.78 -1.64
CA ILE A 142 3.39 9.66 -1.97
C ILE A 142 4.49 10.18 -2.89
N ASN A 143 5.75 9.90 -2.55
CA ASN A 143 6.91 10.12 -3.39
C ASN A 143 7.56 8.77 -3.68
N ILE A 144 7.86 8.50 -4.94
CA ILE A 144 8.49 7.26 -5.42
C ILE A 144 9.69 7.64 -6.26
N ASN A 145 10.88 7.24 -5.82
CA ASN A 145 12.13 7.42 -6.53
C ASN A 145 12.53 6.12 -7.22
N LEU A 146 12.81 6.20 -8.51
CA LEU A 146 13.03 5.08 -9.42
C LEU A 146 14.42 5.14 -10.02
N GLU A 147 14.97 3.98 -10.30
CA GLU A 147 16.12 3.79 -11.18
C GLU A 147 15.69 2.85 -12.31
N GLU A 148 15.73 3.35 -13.57
CA GLU A 148 15.17 2.64 -14.72
C GLU A 148 16.11 1.56 -15.26
N GLY A 149 17.43 1.70 -15.06
CA GLY A 149 18.44 0.82 -15.62
C GLY A 149 18.55 0.94 -17.15
N GLN A 150 19.19 -0.05 -17.76
CA GLN A 150 19.35 -0.12 -19.20
C GLN A 150 18.20 -0.89 -19.85
N LYS A 151 17.92 -0.55 -21.11
CA LYS A 151 16.95 -1.29 -21.92
C LYS A 151 17.61 -2.51 -22.56
N TYR A 152 17.01 -3.66 -22.37
CA TYR A 152 17.44 -4.92 -22.97
C TYR A 152 16.60 -5.23 -24.20
N TYR A 153 17.25 -5.83 -25.19
CA TYR A 153 16.65 -6.34 -26.41
C TYR A 153 16.93 -7.83 -26.55
N ILE A 154 16.00 -8.55 -27.11
CA ILE A 154 16.22 -9.97 -27.47
C ILE A 154 17.18 -9.99 -28.66
N GLY A 155 18.26 -10.74 -28.53
CA GLY A 155 19.17 -11.04 -29.63
C GLY A 155 18.65 -12.19 -30.51
N ASP A 156 19.55 -13.07 -30.91
CA ASP A 156 19.17 -14.26 -31.69
C ASP A 156 18.38 -15.27 -30.86
N ILE A 157 17.32 -15.80 -31.46
CA ILE A 157 16.55 -16.90 -30.91
C ILE A 157 16.90 -18.16 -31.75
N ARG A 158 17.40 -19.20 -31.12
CA ARG A 158 17.71 -20.49 -31.79
C ARG A 158 16.86 -21.57 -31.15
N PHE A 159 16.17 -22.31 -31.99
CA PHE A 159 15.41 -23.50 -31.57
C PHE A 159 16.29 -24.74 -31.79
N ILE A 160 16.36 -25.60 -30.78
CA ILE A 160 17.14 -26.88 -30.84
C ILE A 160 16.16 -28.01 -30.61
N GLY A 161 16.17 -29.01 -31.53
CA GLY A 161 15.32 -30.20 -31.44
C GLY A 161 13.94 -30.09 -32.10
N ASN A 162 13.68 -29.00 -32.86
CA ASN A 162 12.50 -28.88 -33.68
C ASN A 162 12.67 -29.62 -35.01
N SER A 163 12.21 -30.89 -35.07
CA SER A 163 12.26 -31.70 -36.29
C SER A 163 11.08 -31.48 -37.25
N GLU A 164 9.99 -30.87 -36.79
CA GLU A 164 8.74 -30.73 -37.56
C GLU A 164 8.47 -29.31 -38.09
N TYR A 165 9.12 -28.28 -37.53
CA TYR A 165 8.90 -26.89 -37.91
C TYR A 165 10.23 -26.21 -38.22
N SER A 166 10.23 -25.32 -39.24
CA SER A 166 11.39 -24.49 -39.55
C SER A 166 11.57 -23.37 -38.51
N ASP A 167 12.81 -22.89 -38.34
CA ASP A 167 13.13 -21.75 -37.44
C ASP A 167 12.60 -20.40 -37.96
N GLN A 168 11.92 -20.40 -39.11
CA GLN A 168 11.33 -19.21 -39.71
C GLN A 168 9.87 -19.01 -39.22
N TYR A 169 9.71 -18.20 -38.21
CA TYR A 169 8.44 -17.58 -37.81
C TYR A 169 8.62 -16.09 -37.61
#